data_095551af3133421291e538d7bbe4c86b
#
_entry.id   095551af3133421291e538d7bbe4c86b
#
_cell.length_a   1.000
_cell.length_b   1.000
_cell.length_c   1.000
_cell.angle_alpha   90.00
_cell.angle_beta   90.00
_cell.angle_gamma   90.00
#
_symmetry.space_group_name_H-M   'P 1'
#
loop_
_entity.id
_entity.type
_entity.pdbx_description
1 polymer ?
#
loop_
_entity_poly.entity_id
_entity_poly.type
_entity_poly.pdbx_seq_one_letter_code
_entity_poly.pdbx_strand_id
1 'polypeptide(L)'
;MTTHIYDFLEKSLANFSEKTAFVEPFAKERKEITYKDFDLFSKKLASEILKTLGNDNPTQAPVLIILPKGIDCLISFFGVALSGNFYTLLDEKSPKERVEKVIEVLKPKLFITSKDLNFNLDLPTLYTQDFESFNIDESLLKNAKEKHIDTNLLYVFFTSGSTGIPKGVSIAHKSVIDYTFWVCETFKFDENEILANQAPFYFDNSILDIFSSVKSGATLHLLPNHLFAFPNKILECLEKEKVSAIFWVPSVLIYFANTNAVNASTLKNLKKVLFCGEIMPNKQLNIWRKHLSDTLFANLYGPTEITDVCSFYIVDREFKDEELLPIGKACKNTELLVFDENMNFINPKQIGIKGELYVRGTSLSLGYYNDKEKTKQAFIQNPLHDNYLDLLYKTGDIVSYNEFGDLLCYGRADNQIKYMGHRIELGEIESVINSHASVKNSACIFKEDIICFYESEEEINFKDFLKDKLPSYMIPKNFIKLDQF
;
A
#
# COMPACT_ATOMS: atom_id res chain seq x y z
N MET A 1 -1.35 0.70 -26.94
CA MET A 1 -1.17 1.58 -25.75
C MET A 1 -1.84 0.87 -24.58
N THR A 2 -1.23 0.82 -23.39
CA THR A 2 -1.83 0.22 -22.20
C THR A 2 -2.67 1.28 -21.51
N THR A 3 -3.97 1.08 -21.41
CA THR A 3 -4.90 2.03 -20.78
C THR A 3 -5.66 1.38 -19.62
N HIS A 4 -5.66 0.06 -19.56
CA HIS A 4 -6.31 -0.73 -18.53
C HIS A 4 -5.29 -1.62 -17.83
N ILE A 5 -5.41 -1.79 -16.50
CA ILE A 5 -4.49 -2.66 -15.75
C ILE A 5 -4.56 -4.12 -16.22
N TYR A 6 -5.71 -4.55 -16.71
CA TYR A 6 -5.93 -5.88 -17.27
C TYR A 6 -5.12 -6.15 -18.55
N ASP A 7 -4.69 -5.11 -19.27
CA ASP A 7 -3.82 -5.26 -20.45
C ASP A 7 -2.47 -5.90 -20.09
N PHE A 8 -2.03 -5.78 -18.83
CA PHE A 8 -0.84 -6.48 -18.34
C PHE A 8 -1.07 -7.99 -18.30
N LEU A 9 -2.23 -8.40 -17.76
CA LEU A 9 -2.60 -9.82 -17.71
C LEU A 9 -2.77 -10.42 -19.11
N GLU A 10 -3.44 -9.72 -20.03
CA GLU A 10 -3.62 -10.18 -21.42
C GLU A 10 -2.26 -10.41 -22.12
N LYS A 11 -1.29 -9.52 -21.91
CA LYS A 11 0.07 -9.67 -22.49
C LYS A 11 0.82 -10.86 -21.90
N SER A 12 0.74 -11.04 -20.59
CA SER A 12 1.38 -12.16 -19.92
C SER A 12 0.69 -13.49 -20.25
N LEU A 13 -0.63 -13.49 -20.38
CA LEU A 13 -1.40 -14.65 -20.85
C LEU A 13 -0.97 -15.10 -22.25
N ALA A 14 -0.76 -14.15 -23.17
CA ALA A 14 -0.36 -14.46 -24.54
C ALA A 14 1.00 -15.19 -24.63
N ASN A 15 1.91 -14.95 -23.67
CA ASN A 15 3.26 -15.51 -23.68
C ASN A 15 3.47 -16.64 -22.66
N PHE A 16 2.72 -16.63 -21.54
CA PHE A 16 3.00 -17.45 -20.35
C PHE A 16 1.73 -18.10 -19.77
N SER A 17 0.75 -18.49 -20.59
CA SER A 17 -0.57 -18.96 -20.15
C SER A 17 -0.52 -20.06 -19.08
N GLU A 18 0.31 -21.07 -19.28
CA GLU A 18 0.45 -22.23 -18.38
C GLU A 18 1.42 -22.01 -17.22
N LYS A 19 2.09 -20.84 -17.17
CA LYS A 19 2.98 -20.50 -16.07
C LYS A 19 2.21 -20.15 -14.82
N THR A 20 2.74 -20.54 -13.65
CA THR A 20 2.20 -20.15 -12.34
C THR A 20 2.34 -18.65 -12.16
N ALA A 21 1.22 -17.97 -11.94
CA ALA A 21 1.16 -16.53 -11.65
C ALA A 21 1.28 -16.27 -10.15
N PHE A 22 0.47 -16.96 -9.34
CA PHE A 22 0.41 -16.75 -7.89
C PHE A 22 0.50 -18.06 -7.12
N VAL A 23 1.14 -18.01 -5.95
CA VAL A 23 1.33 -19.16 -5.06
C VAL A 23 1.05 -18.76 -3.61
N GLU A 24 0.26 -19.56 -2.91
CA GLU A 24 0.10 -19.53 -1.45
C GLU A 24 0.89 -20.69 -0.83
N PRO A 25 2.18 -20.51 -0.49
CA PRO A 25 3.07 -21.60 -0.11
C PRO A 25 2.77 -22.18 1.28
N PHE A 26 2.05 -21.44 2.11
CA PHE A 26 1.70 -21.79 3.49
C PHE A 26 0.21 -22.04 3.70
N ALA A 27 -0.59 -22.16 2.65
CA ALA A 27 -1.95 -22.64 2.78
C ALA A 27 -1.96 -24.09 3.34
N LYS A 28 -3.05 -24.51 3.98
CA LYS A 28 -3.19 -25.87 4.55
C LYS A 28 -2.85 -26.95 3.49
N GLU A 29 -3.28 -26.71 2.26
CA GLU A 29 -2.78 -27.35 1.05
C GLU A 29 -2.19 -26.23 0.19
N ARG A 30 -0.96 -26.41 -0.32
CA ARG A 30 -0.33 -25.43 -1.21
C ARG A 30 -1.30 -25.11 -2.35
N LYS A 31 -1.58 -23.81 -2.51
CA LYS A 31 -2.42 -23.35 -3.63
C LYS A 31 -1.55 -22.63 -4.63
N GLU A 32 -1.83 -22.81 -5.89
CA GLU A 32 -1.24 -22.07 -6.99
C GLU A 32 -2.23 -21.92 -8.14
N ILE A 33 -2.06 -20.86 -8.91
CA ILE A 33 -2.90 -20.58 -10.07
C ILE A 33 -2.03 -20.16 -11.25
N THR A 34 -2.38 -20.67 -12.44
CA THR A 34 -1.72 -20.25 -13.68
C THR A 34 -2.26 -18.91 -14.16
N TYR A 35 -1.53 -18.24 -15.08
CA TYR A 35 -2.03 -17.02 -15.74
C TYR A 35 -3.36 -17.29 -16.45
N LYS A 36 -3.54 -18.46 -17.08
CA LYS A 36 -4.75 -18.87 -17.77
C LYS A 36 -5.95 -19.01 -16.83
N ASP A 37 -5.77 -19.71 -15.71
CA ASP A 37 -6.85 -19.90 -14.76
C ASP A 37 -7.18 -18.60 -14.03
N PHE A 38 -6.17 -17.75 -13.76
CA PHE A 38 -6.37 -16.44 -13.19
C PHE A 38 -7.19 -15.53 -14.11
N ASP A 39 -6.91 -15.52 -15.41
CA ASP A 39 -7.71 -14.83 -16.44
C ASP A 39 -9.15 -15.37 -16.46
N LEU A 40 -9.30 -16.70 -16.48
CA LEU A 40 -10.60 -17.38 -16.50
C LEU A 40 -11.48 -16.95 -15.32
N PHE A 41 -10.97 -17.04 -14.09
CA PHE A 41 -11.74 -16.68 -12.89
C PHE A 41 -12.00 -15.18 -12.80
N SER A 42 -11.06 -14.33 -13.21
CA SER A 42 -11.24 -12.88 -13.27
C SER A 42 -12.37 -12.50 -14.24
N LYS A 43 -12.45 -13.13 -15.42
CA LYS A 43 -13.53 -12.91 -16.41
C LYS A 43 -14.89 -13.41 -15.92
N LYS A 44 -14.92 -14.58 -15.28
CA LYS A 44 -16.13 -15.11 -14.66
C LYS A 44 -16.70 -14.14 -13.63
N LEU A 45 -15.85 -13.68 -12.71
CA LEU A 45 -16.25 -12.73 -11.67
C LEU A 45 -16.67 -11.38 -12.26
N ALA A 46 -15.93 -10.84 -13.23
CA ALA A 46 -16.27 -9.58 -13.89
C ALA A 46 -17.64 -9.65 -14.57
N SER A 47 -17.93 -10.75 -15.24
CA SER A 47 -19.25 -10.99 -15.87
C SER A 47 -20.38 -11.01 -14.85
N GLU A 48 -20.17 -11.65 -13.70
CA GLU A 48 -21.18 -11.72 -12.63
C GLU A 48 -21.37 -10.37 -11.95
N ILE A 49 -20.31 -9.59 -11.73
CA ILE A 49 -20.39 -8.20 -11.24
C ILE A 49 -21.28 -7.36 -12.17
N LEU A 50 -21.02 -7.43 -13.49
CA LEU A 50 -21.79 -6.68 -14.49
C LEU A 50 -23.27 -7.08 -14.53
N LYS A 51 -23.59 -8.36 -14.38
CA LYS A 51 -24.98 -8.85 -14.26
C LYS A 51 -25.66 -8.34 -13.00
N THR A 52 -24.96 -8.44 -11.87
CA THR A 52 -25.49 -8.05 -10.55
C THR A 52 -25.74 -6.54 -10.45
N LEU A 53 -24.83 -5.71 -10.98
CA LEU A 53 -24.96 -4.26 -10.94
C LEU A 53 -25.91 -3.70 -12.01
N GLY A 54 -26.17 -4.47 -13.07
CA GLY A 54 -26.97 -4.03 -14.22
C GLY A 54 -26.25 -3.04 -15.13
N ASN A 55 -26.81 -2.83 -16.32
CA ASN A 55 -26.20 -1.99 -17.36
C ASN A 55 -26.44 -0.47 -17.20
N ASP A 56 -27.26 -0.06 -16.25
CA ASP A 56 -27.74 1.32 -16.12
C ASP A 56 -26.84 2.21 -15.24
N ASN A 57 -25.67 1.72 -14.83
CA ASN A 57 -24.76 2.48 -14.01
C ASN A 57 -23.88 3.40 -14.89
N PRO A 58 -24.17 4.72 -14.97
CA PRO A 58 -23.45 5.64 -15.86
C PRO A 58 -22.03 5.94 -15.36
N THR A 59 -21.70 5.55 -14.14
CA THR A 59 -20.42 5.80 -13.50
C THR A 59 -19.89 4.53 -12.86
N GLN A 60 -18.57 4.50 -12.59
CA GLN A 60 -17.95 3.40 -11.88
C GLN A 60 -18.60 3.17 -10.51
N ALA A 61 -18.93 1.92 -10.20
CA ALA A 61 -19.45 1.53 -8.90
C ALA A 61 -18.33 1.16 -7.93
N PRO A 62 -18.40 1.61 -6.66
CA PRO A 62 -17.52 1.14 -5.60
C PRO A 62 -17.88 -0.28 -5.19
N VAL A 63 -16.91 -1.20 -5.25
CA VAL A 63 -17.03 -2.58 -4.80
C VAL A 63 -16.21 -2.75 -3.53
N LEU A 64 -16.87 -3.12 -2.43
CA LEU A 64 -16.21 -3.45 -1.18
C LEU A 64 -15.75 -4.90 -1.22
N ILE A 65 -14.50 -5.14 -0.84
CA ILE A 65 -13.92 -6.48 -0.70
C ILE A 65 -13.49 -6.64 0.76
N ILE A 66 -13.91 -7.72 1.40
CA ILE A 66 -13.39 -8.16 2.70
C ILE A 66 -12.98 -9.62 2.54
N LEU A 67 -11.70 -9.84 2.34
CA LEU A 67 -11.09 -11.16 2.12
C LEU A 67 -9.69 -11.22 2.75
N PRO A 68 -9.25 -12.39 3.20
CA PRO A 68 -7.86 -12.59 3.57
C PRO A 68 -6.95 -12.41 2.34
N LYS A 69 -5.69 -12.07 2.59
CA LYS A 69 -4.67 -12.04 1.56
C LYS A 69 -4.53 -13.42 0.91
N GLY A 70 -4.75 -13.50 -0.40
CA GLY A 70 -4.74 -14.76 -1.14
C GLY A 70 -5.13 -14.61 -2.61
N ILE A 71 -5.14 -15.72 -3.32
CA ILE A 71 -5.47 -15.79 -4.76
C ILE A 71 -6.88 -15.26 -5.03
N ASP A 72 -7.86 -15.63 -4.20
CA ASP A 72 -9.25 -15.18 -4.38
C ASP A 72 -9.39 -13.66 -4.27
N CYS A 73 -8.59 -13.02 -3.41
CA CYS A 73 -8.54 -11.58 -3.28
C CYS A 73 -7.98 -10.93 -4.56
N LEU A 74 -6.93 -11.51 -5.17
CA LEU A 74 -6.38 -11.03 -6.44
C LEU A 74 -7.34 -11.23 -7.61
N ILE A 75 -8.04 -12.37 -7.68
CA ILE A 75 -9.12 -12.58 -8.66
C ILE A 75 -10.17 -11.49 -8.51
N SER A 76 -10.50 -11.10 -7.25
CA SER A 76 -11.47 -10.04 -6.98
C SER A 76 -10.99 -8.69 -7.50
N PHE A 77 -9.71 -8.32 -7.32
CA PHE A 77 -9.15 -7.06 -7.84
C PHE A 77 -9.25 -6.97 -9.36
N PHE A 78 -8.80 -8.03 -10.05
CA PHE A 78 -8.79 -8.05 -11.51
C PHE A 78 -10.21 -8.20 -12.09
N GLY A 79 -11.08 -8.96 -11.43
CA GLY A 79 -12.49 -9.09 -11.82
C GLY A 79 -13.25 -7.76 -11.69
N VAL A 80 -13.06 -7.03 -10.59
CA VAL A 80 -13.66 -5.70 -10.40
C VAL A 80 -13.12 -4.71 -11.44
N ALA A 81 -11.80 -4.66 -11.63
CA ALA A 81 -11.21 -3.78 -12.63
C ALA A 81 -11.74 -4.07 -14.03
N LEU A 82 -11.77 -5.35 -14.46
CA LEU A 82 -12.25 -5.76 -15.78
C LEU A 82 -13.75 -5.44 -16.00
N SER A 83 -14.54 -5.42 -14.92
CA SER A 83 -15.95 -5.00 -14.99
C SER A 83 -16.13 -3.48 -15.16
N GLY A 84 -15.04 -2.71 -15.25
CA GLY A 84 -15.06 -1.24 -15.34
C GLY A 84 -15.38 -0.53 -14.03
N ASN A 85 -15.36 -1.24 -12.89
CA ASN A 85 -15.60 -0.71 -11.55
C ASN A 85 -14.28 -0.59 -10.77
N PHE A 86 -14.35 -0.02 -9.56
CA PHE A 86 -13.17 0.11 -8.68
C PHE A 86 -13.42 -0.58 -7.34
N TYR A 87 -12.33 -1.02 -6.70
CA TYR A 87 -12.42 -1.75 -5.46
C TYR A 87 -11.87 -0.97 -4.26
N THR A 88 -12.36 -1.33 -3.09
CA THR A 88 -11.78 -1.05 -1.79
C THR A 88 -11.62 -2.36 -1.05
N LEU A 89 -10.43 -2.62 -0.52
CA LEU A 89 -10.19 -3.79 0.33
C LEU A 89 -10.07 -3.37 1.79
N LEU A 90 -10.73 -4.11 2.67
CA LEU A 90 -10.54 -4.05 4.12
C LEU A 90 -10.01 -5.38 4.65
N ASP A 91 -9.25 -5.29 5.74
CA ASP A 91 -8.80 -6.47 6.49
C ASP A 91 -10.00 -7.23 7.05
N GLU A 92 -10.01 -8.55 6.94
CA GLU A 92 -11.03 -9.42 7.53
C GLU A 92 -11.10 -9.32 9.08
N LYS A 93 -10.06 -8.75 9.69
CA LYS A 93 -9.96 -8.48 11.14
C LYS A 93 -10.25 -7.04 11.50
N SER A 94 -10.68 -6.23 10.54
CA SER A 94 -11.02 -4.82 10.82
C SER A 94 -12.12 -4.72 11.88
N PRO A 95 -11.96 -3.85 12.88
CA PRO A 95 -13.03 -3.56 13.83
C PRO A 95 -14.32 -3.14 13.12
N LYS A 96 -15.46 -3.58 13.66
CA LYS A 96 -16.77 -3.30 13.06
C LYS A 96 -17.01 -1.81 12.85
N GLU A 97 -16.70 -0.98 13.85
CA GLU A 97 -16.85 0.48 13.75
C GLU A 97 -16.03 1.08 12.61
N ARG A 98 -14.81 0.54 12.35
CA ARG A 98 -14.00 0.99 11.21
C ARG A 98 -14.63 0.60 9.88
N VAL A 99 -15.16 -0.61 9.77
CA VAL A 99 -15.87 -1.08 8.57
C VAL A 99 -17.08 -0.18 8.28
N GLU A 100 -17.88 0.14 9.30
CA GLU A 100 -19.03 1.02 9.20
C GLU A 100 -18.63 2.43 8.71
N LYS A 101 -17.61 3.04 9.31
CA LYS A 101 -17.08 4.35 8.87
C LYS A 101 -16.61 4.34 7.41
N VAL A 102 -15.96 3.27 6.98
CA VAL A 102 -15.54 3.14 5.57
C VAL A 102 -16.75 3.00 4.65
N ILE A 103 -17.76 2.21 5.02
CA ILE A 103 -19.00 2.06 4.25
C ILE A 103 -19.75 3.39 4.11
N GLU A 104 -19.79 4.20 5.16
CA GLU A 104 -20.43 5.54 5.12
C GLU A 104 -19.77 6.46 4.10
N VAL A 105 -18.43 6.43 4.00
CA VAL A 105 -17.69 7.24 3.03
C VAL A 105 -17.75 6.65 1.63
N LEU A 106 -17.51 5.33 1.49
CA LEU A 106 -17.41 4.63 0.21
C LEU A 106 -18.75 4.48 -0.50
N LYS A 107 -19.82 4.18 0.26
CA LYS A 107 -21.17 3.88 -0.22
C LYS A 107 -21.15 2.76 -1.27
N PRO A 108 -20.64 1.57 -0.92
CA PRO A 108 -20.44 0.48 -1.86
C PRO A 108 -21.77 0.03 -2.48
N LYS A 109 -21.69 -0.47 -3.71
CA LYS A 109 -22.84 -1.00 -4.47
C LYS A 109 -22.84 -2.52 -4.55
N LEU A 110 -21.70 -3.14 -4.28
CA LEU A 110 -21.50 -4.57 -4.29
C LEU A 110 -20.51 -4.94 -3.20
N PHE A 111 -20.69 -6.11 -2.62
CA PHE A 111 -19.81 -6.69 -1.64
C PHE A 111 -19.25 -8.03 -2.13
N ILE A 112 -17.93 -8.25 -1.99
CA ILE A 112 -17.25 -9.51 -2.29
C ILE A 112 -16.61 -10.02 -1.00
N THR A 113 -16.94 -11.25 -0.63
CA THR A 113 -16.45 -11.87 0.61
C THR A 113 -16.41 -13.41 0.50
N SER A 114 -16.05 -14.07 1.58
CA SER A 114 -16.12 -15.53 1.73
C SER A 114 -17.27 -15.93 2.65
N LYS A 115 -17.93 -17.07 2.36
CA LYS A 115 -18.94 -17.66 3.26
C LYS A 115 -18.37 -18.06 4.62
N ASP A 116 -17.04 -18.19 4.73
CA ASP A 116 -16.34 -18.52 5.97
C ASP A 116 -16.14 -17.29 6.89
N LEU A 117 -16.40 -16.09 6.36
CA LEU A 117 -16.29 -14.84 7.12
C LEU A 117 -17.66 -14.37 7.60
N ASN A 118 -17.73 -13.92 8.84
CA ASN A 118 -18.99 -13.48 9.44
C ASN A 118 -19.26 -11.99 9.18
N PHE A 119 -19.39 -11.62 7.89
CA PHE A 119 -19.84 -10.30 7.47
C PHE A 119 -21.19 -10.40 6.78
N ASN A 120 -22.17 -9.66 7.29
CA ASN A 120 -23.48 -9.54 6.70
C ASN A 120 -23.80 -8.06 6.48
N LEU A 121 -23.79 -7.63 5.23
CA LEU A 121 -24.11 -6.28 4.81
C LEU A 121 -25.39 -6.30 3.97
N ASP A 122 -26.22 -5.29 4.10
CA ASP A 122 -27.42 -5.12 3.26
C ASP A 122 -27.01 -4.62 1.86
N LEU A 123 -26.29 -5.48 1.12
CA LEU A 123 -25.76 -5.23 -0.22
C LEU A 123 -25.82 -6.52 -1.06
N PRO A 124 -25.97 -6.40 -2.39
CA PRO A 124 -25.69 -7.53 -3.27
C PRO A 124 -24.31 -8.11 -2.97
N THR A 125 -24.24 -9.42 -2.72
CA THR A 125 -23.01 -10.06 -2.24
C THR A 125 -22.60 -11.21 -3.15
N LEU A 126 -21.34 -11.25 -3.55
CA LEU A 126 -20.71 -12.35 -4.28
C LEU A 126 -19.72 -13.07 -3.36
N TYR A 127 -19.76 -14.38 -3.35
CA TYR A 127 -18.90 -15.19 -2.51
C TYR A 127 -17.81 -15.89 -3.32
N THR A 128 -16.60 -15.96 -2.78
CA THR A 128 -15.45 -16.60 -3.45
C THR A 128 -15.70 -18.06 -3.78
N GLN A 129 -16.46 -18.78 -2.94
CA GLN A 129 -16.83 -20.18 -3.16
C GLN A 129 -17.70 -20.39 -4.39
N ASP A 130 -18.30 -19.34 -4.93
CA ASP A 130 -19.19 -19.41 -6.10
C ASP A 130 -18.47 -19.06 -7.41
N PHE A 131 -17.20 -18.59 -7.37
CA PHE A 131 -16.45 -18.15 -8.55
C PHE A 131 -16.37 -19.18 -9.67
N GLU A 132 -16.22 -20.47 -9.34
CA GLU A 132 -16.20 -21.55 -10.33
C GLU A 132 -17.53 -21.68 -11.09
N SER A 133 -18.65 -21.42 -10.43
CA SER A 133 -19.99 -21.56 -10.97
C SER A 133 -20.42 -20.43 -11.92
N PHE A 134 -19.73 -19.29 -11.87
CA PHE A 134 -20.06 -18.15 -12.71
C PHE A 134 -19.72 -18.41 -14.17
N ASN A 135 -20.47 -17.80 -15.07
CA ASN A 135 -20.29 -17.93 -16.51
C ASN A 135 -19.77 -16.63 -17.11
N ILE A 136 -18.84 -16.76 -18.05
CA ILE A 136 -18.32 -15.62 -18.81
C ILE A 136 -19.42 -15.13 -19.77
N ASP A 137 -19.55 -13.80 -19.83
CA ASP A 137 -20.35 -13.11 -20.84
C ASP A 137 -19.43 -12.13 -21.59
N GLU A 138 -18.92 -12.59 -22.72
CA GLU A 138 -17.98 -11.85 -23.54
C GLU A 138 -18.55 -10.52 -24.06
N SER A 139 -19.87 -10.43 -24.22
CA SER A 139 -20.53 -9.21 -24.71
C SER A 139 -20.53 -8.12 -23.64
N LEU A 140 -20.78 -8.48 -22.38
CA LEU A 140 -20.71 -7.56 -21.25
C LEU A 140 -19.27 -7.08 -21.02
N LEU A 141 -18.30 -8.01 -21.04
CA LEU A 141 -16.88 -7.68 -20.85
C LEU A 141 -16.37 -6.76 -21.95
N LYS A 142 -16.71 -7.03 -23.21
CA LYS A 142 -16.35 -6.18 -24.34
C LYS A 142 -16.92 -4.77 -24.20
N ASN A 143 -18.19 -4.65 -23.83
CA ASN A 143 -18.85 -3.35 -23.62
C ASN A 143 -18.21 -2.56 -22.48
N ALA A 144 -17.87 -3.22 -21.36
CA ALA A 144 -17.17 -2.58 -20.25
C ALA A 144 -15.78 -2.07 -20.68
N LYS A 145 -15.02 -2.88 -21.43
CA LYS A 145 -13.69 -2.51 -21.92
C LYS A 145 -13.74 -1.34 -22.93
N GLU A 146 -14.74 -1.30 -23.82
CA GLU A 146 -14.92 -0.21 -24.80
C GLU A 146 -15.25 1.15 -24.14
N LYS A 147 -15.89 1.14 -22.97
CA LYS A 147 -16.21 2.35 -22.20
C LYS A 147 -15.07 2.83 -21.30
N HIS A 148 -14.04 2.00 -21.12
CA HIS A 148 -12.94 2.30 -20.20
C HIS A 148 -12.02 3.38 -20.72
N ILE A 149 -11.60 4.28 -19.83
CA ILE A 149 -10.51 5.24 -20.02
C ILE A 149 -9.51 5.12 -18.86
N ASP A 150 -8.25 5.45 -19.11
CA ASP A 150 -7.17 5.25 -18.13
C ASP A 150 -7.25 6.12 -16.87
N THR A 151 -8.06 7.17 -16.92
CA THR A 151 -8.40 8.03 -15.77
C THR A 151 -9.49 7.46 -14.86
N ASN A 152 -10.11 6.34 -15.24
CA ASN A 152 -11.03 5.63 -14.37
C ASN A 152 -10.32 5.16 -13.09
N LEU A 153 -11.07 5.15 -11.98
CA LEU A 153 -10.56 4.62 -10.71
C LEU A 153 -10.25 3.14 -10.83
N LEU A 154 -9.12 2.73 -10.27
CA LEU A 154 -8.78 1.33 -10.07
C LEU A 154 -9.13 0.88 -8.64
N TYR A 155 -8.73 1.68 -7.66
CA TYR A 155 -9.04 1.42 -6.26
C TYR A 155 -9.15 2.69 -5.42
N VAL A 156 -9.78 2.54 -4.26
CA VAL A 156 -9.78 3.53 -3.18
C VAL A 156 -9.28 2.84 -1.92
N PHE A 157 -8.07 3.19 -1.45
CA PHE A 157 -7.55 2.66 -0.19
C PHE A 157 -7.72 3.65 0.95
N PHE A 158 -8.15 3.15 2.09
CA PHE A 158 -8.46 3.95 3.26
C PHE A 158 -7.28 4.04 4.23
N THR A 159 -6.79 5.25 4.44
CA THR A 159 -5.75 5.58 5.43
C THR A 159 -6.38 6.19 6.67
N SER A 160 -5.62 6.27 7.77
CA SER A 160 -6.04 6.97 8.97
C SER A 160 -6.30 8.46 8.70
N GLY A 161 -7.27 9.03 9.41
CA GLY A 161 -7.65 10.43 9.31
C GLY A 161 -7.59 11.13 10.66
N SER A 162 -7.01 12.32 10.72
CA SER A 162 -6.83 13.10 11.96
C SER A 162 -8.14 13.40 12.72
N THR A 163 -9.29 13.27 12.06
CA THR A 163 -10.63 13.46 12.66
C THR A 163 -11.29 12.16 13.09
N GLY A 164 -10.58 11.01 13.06
CA GLY A 164 -11.15 9.69 13.36
C GLY A 164 -12.03 9.09 12.25
N ILE A 165 -12.16 9.79 11.11
CA ILE A 165 -12.84 9.30 9.90
C ILE A 165 -11.77 8.92 8.88
N PRO A 166 -11.72 7.66 8.42
CA PRO A 166 -10.73 7.22 7.42
C PRO A 166 -10.82 8.03 6.12
N LYS A 167 -9.66 8.33 5.52
CA LYS A 167 -9.54 9.03 4.23
C LYS A 167 -9.38 8.01 3.11
N GLY A 168 -10.27 7.99 2.13
CA GLY A 168 -10.18 7.14 0.94
C GLY A 168 -9.34 7.80 -0.15
N VAL A 169 -8.15 7.29 -0.45
CA VAL A 169 -7.27 7.81 -1.51
C VAL A 169 -7.67 7.20 -2.84
N SER A 170 -8.03 8.04 -3.81
CA SER A 170 -8.59 7.64 -5.11
C SER A 170 -7.50 7.48 -6.17
N ILE A 171 -7.20 6.25 -6.57
CA ILE A 171 -6.12 5.94 -7.52
C ILE A 171 -6.68 5.48 -8.86
N ALA A 172 -6.22 6.11 -9.94
CA ALA A 172 -6.62 5.79 -11.30
C ALA A 172 -5.75 4.68 -11.92
N HIS A 173 -6.28 4.02 -12.95
CA HIS A 173 -5.52 3.04 -13.75
C HIS A 173 -4.21 3.62 -14.27
N LYS A 174 -4.23 4.84 -14.85
CA LYS A 174 -3.03 5.49 -15.41
C LYS A 174 -1.89 5.58 -14.41
N SER A 175 -2.21 5.87 -13.13
CA SER A 175 -1.19 6.05 -12.09
C SER A 175 -0.48 4.73 -11.78
N VAL A 176 -1.24 3.64 -11.63
CA VAL A 176 -0.68 2.31 -11.42
C VAL A 176 0.04 1.76 -12.65
N ILE A 177 -0.47 2.05 -13.85
CA ILE A 177 0.18 1.67 -15.12
C ILE A 177 1.55 2.33 -15.25
N ASP A 178 1.63 3.64 -15.07
CA ASP A 178 2.88 4.40 -15.16
C ASP A 178 3.88 3.94 -14.10
N TYR A 179 3.42 3.82 -12.85
CA TYR A 179 4.19 3.28 -11.73
C TYR A 179 4.77 1.89 -12.03
N THR A 180 3.95 0.96 -12.53
CA THR A 180 4.37 -0.41 -12.83
C THR A 180 5.41 -0.45 -13.96
N PHE A 181 5.26 0.41 -14.98
CA PHE A 181 6.27 0.54 -16.03
C PHE A 181 7.60 1.02 -15.46
N TRP A 182 7.58 2.05 -14.62
CA TRP A 182 8.77 2.56 -13.96
C TRP A 182 9.47 1.48 -13.12
N VAL A 183 8.73 0.74 -12.28
CA VAL A 183 9.29 -0.35 -11.46
C VAL A 183 9.99 -1.38 -12.32
N CYS A 184 9.31 -1.92 -13.33
CA CYS A 184 9.86 -2.98 -14.17
C CYS A 184 11.06 -2.50 -14.99
N GLU A 185 11.07 -1.25 -15.48
CA GLU A 185 12.20 -0.68 -16.21
C GLU A 185 13.39 -0.42 -15.30
N THR A 186 13.18 0.12 -14.09
CA THR A 186 14.25 0.51 -13.16
C THR A 186 14.90 -0.71 -12.54
N PHE A 187 14.13 -1.67 -12.08
CA PHE A 187 14.63 -2.87 -11.38
C PHE A 187 14.78 -4.09 -12.29
N LYS A 188 14.54 -3.93 -13.61
CA LYS A 188 14.71 -4.98 -14.61
C LYS A 188 13.94 -6.25 -14.28
N PHE A 189 12.65 -6.09 -13.94
CA PHE A 189 11.77 -7.24 -13.72
C PHE A 189 11.35 -7.86 -15.04
N ASP A 190 11.55 -9.17 -15.15
CA ASP A 190 11.18 -9.99 -16.31
C ASP A 190 10.39 -11.24 -15.87
N GLU A 191 10.11 -12.12 -16.82
CA GLU A 191 9.35 -13.34 -16.59
C GLU A 191 10.06 -14.35 -15.68
N ASN A 192 11.36 -14.23 -15.46
CA ASN A 192 12.12 -15.15 -14.62
C ASN A 192 12.09 -14.75 -13.14
N GLU A 193 11.57 -13.55 -12.83
CA GLU A 193 11.45 -13.12 -11.43
C GLU A 193 10.49 -13.99 -10.64
N ILE A 194 10.86 -14.25 -9.41
CA ILE A 194 10.02 -14.84 -8.39
C ILE A 194 9.97 -13.88 -7.21
N LEU A 195 8.82 -13.23 -7.04
CA LEU A 195 8.62 -12.25 -5.99
C LEU A 195 7.98 -12.90 -4.75
N ALA A 196 8.18 -12.31 -3.58
CA ALA A 196 7.50 -12.71 -2.35
C ALA A 196 6.89 -11.50 -1.64
N ASN A 197 5.56 -11.42 -1.66
CA ASN A 197 4.80 -10.33 -1.10
C ASN A 197 4.73 -10.40 0.42
N GLN A 198 5.09 -9.29 1.09
CA GLN A 198 4.94 -9.11 2.53
C GLN A 198 3.70 -8.28 2.87
N ALA A 199 3.52 -7.15 2.19
CA ALA A 199 2.49 -6.17 2.52
C ALA A 199 1.06 -6.77 2.52
N PRO A 200 0.21 -6.40 3.47
CA PRO A 200 -1.23 -6.64 3.36
C PRO A 200 -1.79 -5.97 2.09
N PHE A 201 -2.79 -6.59 1.46
CA PHE A 201 -3.33 -6.10 0.19
C PHE A 201 -4.17 -4.82 0.30
N TYR A 202 -4.56 -4.43 1.51
CA TYR A 202 -5.22 -3.15 1.76
C TYR A 202 -4.24 -1.98 1.95
N PHE A 203 -2.93 -2.22 1.76
CA PHE A 203 -1.90 -1.20 1.67
C PHE A 203 -1.35 -1.09 0.26
N ASP A 204 -1.03 0.13 -0.14
CA ASP A 204 -0.44 0.48 -1.44
C ASP A 204 0.91 -0.19 -1.71
N ASN A 205 1.72 -0.46 -0.70
CA ASN A 205 2.96 -1.23 -0.88
C ASN A 205 2.74 -2.60 -1.58
N SER A 206 1.52 -3.15 -1.53
CA SER A 206 1.23 -4.41 -2.23
C SER A 206 1.17 -4.27 -3.75
N ILE A 207 0.94 -3.08 -4.27
CA ILE A 207 0.75 -2.86 -5.71
C ILE A 207 2.04 -3.09 -6.51
N LEU A 208 3.22 -2.80 -5.91
CA LEU A 208 4.50 -3.10 -6.56
C LEU A 208 4.57 -4.58 -6.93
N ASP A 209 4.41 -5.44 -5.94
CA ASP A 209 4.51 -6.89 -6.13
C ASP A 209 3.47 -7.41 -7.12
N ILE A 210 2.19 -7.03 -6.91
CA ILE A 210 1.05 -7.55 -7.67
C ILE A 210 1.15 -7.15 -9.14
N PHE A 211 1.23 -5.85 -9.42
CA PHE A 211 1.14 -5.40 -10.81
C PHE A 211 2.44 -5.58 -11.58
N SER A 212 3.60 -5.53 -10.90
CA SER A 212 4.87 -5.80 -11.56
C SER A 212 5.03 -7.27 -11.93
N SER A 213 4.58 -8.21 -11.07
CA SER A 213 4.59 -9.63 -11.42
C SER A 213 3.68 -9.93 -12.61
N VAL A 214 2.45 -9.40 -12.61
CA VAL A 214 1.52 -9.60 -13.72
C VAL A 214 2.04 -8.97 -15.01
N LYS A 215 2.62 -7.76 -14.97
CA LYS A 215 3.16 -7.09 -16.17
C LYS A 215 4.35 -7.83 -16.78
N SER A 216 5.23 -8.38 -15.95
CA SER A 216 6.45 -9.04 -16.39
C SER A 216 6.26 -10.53 -16.71
N GLY A 217 5.13 -11.14 -16.38
CA GLY A 217 4.92 -12.57 -16.47
C GLY A 217 5.68 -13.36 -15.39
N ALA A 218 6.01 -12.72 -14.27
CA ALA A 218 6.69 -13.29 -13.13
C ALA A 218 5.78 -14.15 -12.25
N THR A 219 6.34 -14.83 -11.26
CA THR A 219 5.56 -15.56 -10.23
C THR A 219 5.58 -14.78 -8.92
N LEU A 220 4.44 -14.64 -8.25
CA LEU A 220 4.32 -13.98 -6.97
C LEU A 220 3.91 -14.97 -5.87
N HIS A 221 4.74 -15.10 -4.85
CA HIS A 221 4.43 -15.86 -3.63
C HIS A 221 3.76 -14.96 -2.60
N LEU A 222 2.58 -15.38 -2.12
CA LEU A 222 1.77 -14.66 -1.14
C LEU A 222 2.09 -15.17 0.26
N LEU A 223 2.88 -14.40 1.01
CA LEU A 223 3.32 -14.82 2.35
C LEU A 223 2.32 -14.32 3.42
N PRO A 224 1.82 -15.21 4.30
CA PRO A 224 0.88 -14.83 5.35
C PRO A 224 1.52 -13.88 6.37
N ASN A 225 0.83 -12.80 6.72
CA ASN A 225 1.34 -11.75 7.60
C ASN A 225 1.82 -12.29 8.97
N HIS A 226 1.11 -13.24 9.57
CA HIS A 226 1.45 -13.80 10.89
C HIS A 226 2.76 -14.59 10.90
N LEU A 227 3.24 -15.06 9.76
CA LEU A 227 4.50 -15.83 9.68
C LEU A 227 5.74 -14.95 9.74
N PHE A 228 5.63 -13.65 9.52
CA PHE A 228 6.77 -12.73 9.66
C PHE A 228 7.28 -12.61 11.09
N ALA A 229 6.52 -13.08 12.09
CA ALA A 229 7.02 -13.31 13.45
C ALA A 229 8.05 -14.46 13.57
N PHE A 230 8.21 -15.27 12.51
CA PHE A 230 9.11 -16.44 12.46
C PHE A 230 10.11 -16.32 11.31
N PRO A 231 11.17 -15.49 11.43
CA PRO A 231 12.11 -15.18 10.35
C PRO A 231 12.66 -16.40 9.63
N ASN A 232 13.10 -17.42 10.36
CA ASN A 232 13.68 -18.63 9.77
C ASN A 232 12.72 -19.34 8.82
N LYS A 233 11.43 -19.44 9.17
CA LYS A 233 10.41 -20.07 8.30
C LYS A 233 10.23 -19.30 6.99
N ILE A 234 10.23 -17.97 7.07
CA ILE A 234 10.13 -17.13 5.88
C ILE A 234 11.38 -17.28 5.02
N LEU A 235 12.59 -17.19 5.58
CA LEU A 235 13.84 -17.31 4.84
C LEU A 235 14.01 -18.70 4.21
N GLU A 236 13.64 -19.76 4.90
CA GLU A 236 13.58 -21.12 4.34
C GLU A 236 12.62 -21.21 3.15
N CYS A 237 11.47 -20.55 3.23
CA CYS A 237 10.51 -20.46 2.13
C CYS A 237 11.12 -19.71 0.95
N LEU A 238 11.74 -18.53 1.16
CA LEU A 238 12.38 -17.76 0.10
C LEU A 238 13.43 -18.59 -0.65
N GLU A 239 14.26 -19.35 0.07
CA GLU A 239 15.27 -20.21 -0.53
C GLU A 239 14.66 -21.38 -1.30
N LYS A 240 13.70 -22.11 -0.69
CA LYS A 240 12.98 -23.24 -1.30
C LYS A 240 12.27 -22.83 -2.58
N GLU A 241 11.57 -21.71 -2.55
CA GLU A 241 10.80 -21.18 -3.67
C GLU A 241 11.68 -20.37 -4.66
N LYS A 242 12.99 -20.27 -4.39
CA LYS A 242 13.99 -19.56 -5.23
C LYS A 242 13.61 -18.09 -5.47
N VAL A 243 13.10 -17.42 -4.44
CA VAL A 243 12.68 -16.02 -4.53
C VAL A 243 13.87 -15.14 -4.94
N SER A 244 13.67 -14.33 -5.97
CA SER A 244 14.69 -13.44 -6.53
C SER A 244 14.54 -11.98 -6.13
N ALA A 245 13.31 -11.56 -5.76
CA ALA A 245 13.02 -10.18 -5.37
C ALA A 245 12.02 -10.11 -4.21
N ILE A 246 12.26 -9.17 -3.30
CA ILE A 246 11.33 -8.82 -2.23
C ILE A 246 11.14 -7.30 -2.17
N PHE A 247 9.92 -6.88 -1.83
CA PHE A 247 9.58 -5.50 -1.50
C PHE A 247 8.88 -5.48 -0.16
N TRP A 248 9.63 -5.14 0.89
CA TRP A 248 9.18 -5.26 2.27
C TRP A 248 9.33 -3.95 3.03
N VAL A 249 8.57 -3.78 4.11
CA VAL A 249 8.75 -2.63 5.00
C VAL A 249 10.04 -2.76 5.82
N PRO A 250 10.74 -1.66 6.11
CA PRO A 250 11.96 -1.65 6.92
C PRO A 250 11.84 -2.39 8.25
N SER A 251 10.73 -2.26 8.98
CA SER A 251 10.54 -2.95 10.28
C SER A 251 10.70 -4.47 10.19
N VAL A 252 10.28 -5.11 9.09
CA VAL A 252 10.49 -6.55 8.86
C VAL A 252 11.96 -6.85 8.62
N LEU A 253 12.63 -6.06 7.77
CA LEU A 253 14.07 -6.24 7.48
C LEU A 253 14.92 -6.03 8.74
N ILE A 254 14.58 -5.01 9.56
CA ILE A 254 15.22 -4.71 10.85
C ILE A 254 15.06 -5.91 11.80
N TYR A 255 13.84 -6.42 11.94
CA TYR A 255 13.57 -7.55 12.82
C TYR A 255 14.37 -8.79 12.39
N PHE A 256 14.42 -9.11 11.11
CA PHE A 256 15.17 -10.25 10.59
C PHE A 256 16.68 -10.08 10.81
N ALA A 257 17.23 -8.88 10.60
CA ALA A 257 18.62 -8.58 10.87
C ALA A 257 18.96 -8.76 12.36
N ASN A 258 18.11 -8.24 13.26
CA ASN A 258 18.32 -8.29 14.71
C ASN A 258 18.21 -9.72 15.31
N THR A 259 17.48 -10.61 14.65
CA THR A 259 17.38 -12.03 15.08
C THR A 259 18.53 -12.90 14.58
N ASN A 260 19.51 -12.33 13.86
CA ASN A 260 20.61 -13.05 13.20
C ASN A 260 20.13 -14.17 12.25
N ALA A 261 18.92 -14.04 11.72
CA ALA A 261 18.34 -15.02 10.80
C ALA A 261 18.97 -14.90 9.39
N VAL A 262 19.40 -13.70 9.00
CA VAL A 262 19.97 -13.43 7.68
C VAL A 262 21.38 -14.00 7.60
N ASN A 263 21.61 -14.90 6.64
CA ASN A 263 22.95 -15.42 6.35
C ASN A 263 23.11 -15.76 4.85
N ALA A 264 24.33 -15.70 4.35
CA ALA A 264 24.65 -15.85 2.92
C ALA A 264 24.32 -17.25 2.35
N SER A 265 24.19 -18.29 3.18
CA SER A 265 23.94 -19.65 2.72
C SER A 265 22.47 -19.93 2.40
N THR A 266 21.56 -19.10 2.85
CA THR A 266 20.11 -19.33 2.80
C THR A 266 19.34 -18.44 1.82
N LEU A 267 19.98 -17.51 1.10
CA LEU A 267 19.30 -16.56 0.19
C LEU A 267 20.05 -16.39 -1.13
N LYS A 268 20.55 -17.49 -1.71
CA LYS A 268 21.40 -17.47 -2.92
C LYS A 268 20.71 -16.89 -4.16
N ASN A 269 19.39 -17.03 -4.21
CA ASN A 269 18.60 -16.57 -5.36
C ASN A 269 18.13 -15.12 -5.21
N LEU A 270 18.19 -14.53 -4.02
CA LEU A 270 17.71 -13.17 -3.76
C LEU A 270 18.65 -12.14 -4.38
N LYS A 271 18.18 -11.47 -5.42
CA LYS A 271 18.93 -10.48 -6.20
C LYS A 271 18.48 -9.05 -5.97
N LYS A 272 17.29 -8.85 -5.45
CA LYS A 272 16.71 -7.53 -5.25
C LYS A 272 15.99 -7.46 -3.89
N VAL A 273 16.37 -6.48 -3.07
CA VAL A 273 15.74 -6.14 -1.80
C VAL A 273 15.32 -4.67 -1.87
N LEU A 274 14.05 -4.47 -2.12
CA LEU A 274 13.43 -3.14 -2.16
C LEU A 274 12.70 -2.92 -0.84
N PHE A 275 12.71 -1.71 -0.31
CA PHE A 275 12.01 -1.40 0.93
C PHE A 275 11.43 0.02 0.91
N CYS A 276 10.26 0.18 1.50
CA CYS A 276 9.52 1.44 1.55
C CYS A 276 8.68 1.55 2.82
N GLY A 277 8.29 2.77 3.15
CA GLY A 277 7.26 3.03 4.15
C GLY A 277 7.78 3.50 5.49
N GLU A 278 9.04 3.25 5.84
CA GLU A 278 9.64 3.64 7.12
C GLU A 278 11.12 4.02 6.92
N ILE A 279 11.74 4.58 7.95
CA ILE A 279 13.18 4.82 7.95
C ILE A 279 13.92 3.49 8.12
N MET A 280 14.87 3.20 7.23
CA MET A 280 15.77 2.05 7.33
C MET A 280 17.08 2.47 7.99
N PRO A 281 17.39 1.99 9.21
CA PRO A 281 18.68 2.24 9.85
C PRO A 281 19.82 1.52 9.12
N ASN A 282 20.91 2.25 8.88
CA ASN A 282 22.06 1.70 8.15
C ASN A 282 22.70 0.49 8.86
N LYS A 283 22.69 0.45 10.19
CA LYS A 283 23.18 -0.70 10.95
C LYS A 283 22.54 -2.01 10.50
N GLN A 284 21.22 -2.07 10.40
CA GLN A 284 20.50 -3.26 9.98
C GLN A 284 20.63 -3.49 8.45
N LEU A 285 20.62 -2.44 7.67
CA LEU A 285 20.86 -2.53 6.24
C LEU A 285 22.25 -3.12 5.94
N ASN A 286 23.29 -2.71 6.67
CA ASN A 286 24.64 -3.22 6.53
C ASN A 286 24.75 -4.71 6.90
N ILE A 287 23.93 -5.22 7.84
CA ILE A 287 23.85 -6.67 8.11
C ILE A 287 23.38 -7.43 6.87
N TRP A 288 22.28 -6.99 6.23
CA TRP A 288 21.78 -7.59 5.01
C TRP A 288 22.80 -7.54 3.89
N ARG A 289 23.39 -6.37 3.64
CA ARG A 289 24.39 -6.15 2.55
C ARG A 289 25.67 -6.97 2.73
N LYS A 290 26.13 -7.15 3.97
CA LYS A 290 27.28 -7.98 4.28
C LYS A 290 27.06 -9.45 3.89
N HIS A 291 25.84 -9.95 4.07
CA HIS A 291 25.51 -11.34 3.74
C HIS A 291 25.09 -11.53 2.27
N LEU A 292 24.66 -10.48 1.60
CA LEU A 292 24.11 -10.50 0.25
C LEU A 292 24.81 -9.45 -0.64
N SER A 293 26.13 -9.61 -0.84
CA SER A 293 26.98 -8.63 -1.54
C SER A 293 26.59 -8.39 -3.01
N ASP A 294 26.00 -9.40 -3.66
CA ASP A 294 25.60 -9.35 -5.08
C ASP A 294 24.12 -8.96 -5.27
N THR A 295 23.47 -8.55 -4.21
CA THR A 295 22.04 -8.17 -4.20
C THR A 295 21.91 -6.66 -4.31
N LEU A 296 21.01 -6.20 -5.19
CA LEU A 296 20.61 -4.82 -5.27
C LEU A 296 19.74 -4.47 -4.06
N PHE A 297 20.07 -3.39 -3.36
CA PHE A 297 19.26 -2.80 -2.32
C PHE A 297 18.76 -1.44 -2.78
N ALA A 298 17.48 -1.14 -2.57
CA ALA A 298 16.92 0.17 -2.90
C ALA A 298 15.95 0.65 -1.82
N ASN A 299 16.19 1.89 -1.37
CA ASN A 299 15.28 2.63 -0.51
C ASN A 299 14.28 3.39 -1.38
N LEU A 300 13.01 3.08 -1.23
CA LEU A 300 11.90 3.69 -1.94
C LEU A 300 11.10 4.56 -0.98
N TYR A 301 10.56 5.67 -1.48
CA TYR A 301 9.79 6.59 -0.67
C TYR A 301 8.55 7.09 -1.43
N GLY A 302 7.44 7.14 -0.74
CA GLY A 302 6.22 7.78 -1.18
C GLY A 302 5.06 7.59 -0.20
N PRO A 303 4.07 8.49 -0.23
CA PRO A 303 2.77 8.32 0.42
C PRO A 303 1.72 7.71 -0.52
N THR A 304 0.64 7.21 0.04
CA THR A 304 -0.47 6.58 -0.71
C THR A 304 -1.07 7.52 -1.77
N GLU A 305 -1.09 8.83 -1.50
CA GLU A 305 -1.64 9.86 -2.39
C GLU A 305 -0.86 10.04 -3.70
N ILE A 306 0.29 9.39 -3.82
CA ILE A 306 1.10 9.40 -5.05
C ILE A 306 1.37 7.99 -5.59
N THR A 307 0.48 7.05 -5.30
CA THR A 307 0.57 5.68 -5.83
C THR A 307 1.86 4.97 -5.39
N ASP A 308 2.04 4.81 -4.06
CA ASP A 308 3.11 4.08 -3.36
C ASP A 308 4.49 4.78 -3.39
N VAL A 309 5.15 4.96 -4.54
CA VAL A 309 6.53 5.47 -4.59
C VAL A 309 6.69 6.63 -5.56
N CYS A 310 7.32 7.72 -5.11
CA CYS A 310 7.68 8.88 -5.94
C CYS A 310 9.19 9.13 -6.04
N SER A 311 9.98 8.56 -5.13
CA SER A 311 11.44 8.65 -5.18
C SER A 311 12.11 7.35 -4.76
N PHE A 312 13.35 7.16 -5.19
CA PHE A 312 14.13 5.98 -4.87
C PHE A 312 15.62 6.28 -4.81
N TYR A 313 16.32 5.49 -4.01
CA TYR A 313 17.77 5.48 -3.91
C TYR A 313 18.30 4.05 -4.01
N ILE A 314 19.13 3.76 -5.02
CA ILE A 314 19.86 2.49 -5.10
C ILE A 314 21.06 2.60 -4.18
N VAL A 315 21.20 1.66 -3.24
CA VAL A 315 22.25 1.70 -2.21
C VAL A 315 23.57 1.21 -2.84
N ASP A 316 24.32 2.12 -3.42
CA ASP A 316 25.53 1.87 -4.21
C ASP A 316 26.84 2.06 -3.43
N ARG A 317 26.77 2.57 -2.20
CA ARG A 317 27.92 2.76 -1.30
C ARG A 317 27.67 2.23 0.11
N GLU A 318 28.69 2.16 0.92
CA GLU A 318 28.54 1.93 2.35
C GLU A 318 28.11 3.21 3.05
N PHE A 319 27.23 3.07 4.04
CA PHE A 319 26.77 4.12 4.91
C PHE A 319 27.21 3.82 6.33
N LYS A 320 27.68 4.84 7.05
CA LYS A 320 27.91 4.74 8.50
C LYS A 320 26.55 4.66 9.22
N ASP A 321 26.55 4.08 10.40
CA ASP A 321 25.32 3.84 11.17
C ASP A 321 24.55 5.15 11.47
N GLU A 322 25.27 6.28 11.62
CA GLU A 322 24.72 7.59 11.95
C GLU A 322 24.28 8.42 10.72
N GLU A 323 24.65 8.00 9.50
CA GLU A 323 24.27 8.71 8.29
C GLU A 323 22.77 8.52 8.01
N LEU A 324 22.14 9.52 7.38
CA LEU A 324 20.81 9.37 6.83
C LEU A 324 20.90 8.64 5.49
N LEU A 325 20.11 7.57 5.34
CA LEU A 325 19.94 6.93 4.05
C LEU A 325 19.07 7.82 3.16
N PRO A 326 19.53 8.21 1.96
CA PRO A 326 18.74 9.04 1.06
C PRO A 326 17.41 8.39 0.64
N ILE A 327 16.37 9.19 0.45
CA ILE A 327 15.19 8.81 -0.31
C ILE A 327 15.40 9.03 -1.81
N GLY A 328 16.52 9.64 -2.19
CA GLY A 328 17.08 9.69 -3.53
C GLY A 328 16.44 10.70 -4.47
N LYS A 329 16.15 10.26 -5.68
CA LYS A 329 15.67 11.07 -6.82
C LYS A 329 14.28 10.67 -7.25
N ALA A 330 13.61 11.55 -7.98
CA ALA A 330 12.28 11.31 -8.53
C ALA A 330 12.22 10.06 -9.43
N CYS A 331 11.11 9.33 -9.32
CA CYS A 331 10.72 8.32 -10.29
C CYS A 331 10.44 8.94 -11.66
N LYS A 332 10.39 8.12 -12.72
CA LYS A 332 10.00 8.58 -14.06
C LYS A 332 8.59 9.18 -14.03
N ASN A 333 8.35 10.23 -14.79
CA ASN A 333 7.09 10.99 -14.86
C ASN A 333 6.65 11.61 -13.51
N THR A 334 7.58 11.79 -12.59
CA THR A 334 7.37 12.39 -11.27
C THR A 334 8.33 13.54 -11.08
N GLU A 335 7.90 14.60 -10.44
CA GLU A 335 8.75 15.71 -10.02
C GLU A 335 8.61 15.96 -8.53
N LEU A 336 9.76 16.18 -7.89
CA LEU A 336 9.89 16.47 -6.46
C LEU A 336 10.25 17.93 -6.32
N LEU A 337 9.44 18.69 -5.61
CA LEU A 337 9.64 20.11 -5.36
C LEU A 337 9.76 20.34 -3.86
N VAL A 338 10.75 21.11 -3.45
CA VAL A 338 10.98 21.45 -2.05
C VAL A 338 10.72 22.92 -1.84
N PHE A 339 9.88 23.26 -0.86
CA PHE A 339 9.59 24.65 -0.52
C PHE A 339 9.88 24.91 0.96
N ASP A 340 10.35 26.14 1.26
CA ASP A 340 10.47 26.60 2.62
C ASP A 340 9.10 27.01 3.23
N GLU A 341 9.08 27.43 4.48
CA GLU A 341 7.86 27.85 5.18
C GLU A 341 7.14 29.06 4.55
N ASN A 342 7.86 29.85 3.73
CA ASN A 342 7.32 30.99 2.98
C ASN A 342 6.96 30.64 1.53
N MET A 343 6.94 29.36 1.19
CA MET A 343 6.69 28.84 -0.17
C MET A 343 7.73 29.28 -1.21
N ASN A 344 8.97 29.59 -0.80
CA ASN A 344 10.08 29.79 -1.72
C ASN A 344 10.66 28.45 -2.14
N PHE A 345 10.89 28.28 -3.44
CA PHE A 345 11.45 27.06 -4.01
C PHE A 345 12.92 26.88 -3.60
N ILE A 346 13.23 25.71 -3.06
CA ILE A 346 14.60 25.28 -2.72
C ILE A 346 15.10 24.38 -3.85
N ASN A 347 16.05 24.88 -4.62
CA ASN A 347 16.61 24.10 -5.74
C ASN A 347 17.71 23.12 -5.26
N PRO A 348 18.02 22.07 -6.06
CA PRO A 348 18.99 21.04 -5.66
C PRO A 348 20.42 21.52 -5.37
N LYS A 349 20.80 22.76 -5.74
CA LYS A 349 22.10 23.34 -5.43
C LYS A 349 22.17 23.96 -4.02
N GLN A 350 21.04 24.13 -3.37
CA GLN A 350 20.93 24.66 -2.01
C GLN A 350 21.03 23.50 -1.00
N ILE A 351 22.22 22.94 -0.87
CA ILE A 351 22.53 21.76 -0.06
C ILE A 351 22.22 22.02 1.42
N GLY A 352 21.57 21.07 2.08
CA GLY A 352 21.29 21.07 3.52
C GLY A 352 20.19 22.03 3.98
N ILE A 353 19.62 22.84 3.06
CA ILE A 353 18.47 23.69 3.42
C ILE A 353 17.23 22.82 3.50
N LYS A 354 16.56 22.85 4.65
CA LYS A 354 15.36 22.08 4.92
C LYS A 354 14.12 22.78 4.37
N GLY A 355 13.21 21.99 3.79
CA GLY A 355 11.91 22.42 3.35
C GLY A 355 10.93 21.27 3.32
N GLU A 356 9.66 21.56 3.09
CA GLU A 356 8.63 20.55 2.92
C GLU A 356 8.64 20.02 1.48
N LEU A 357 8.47 18.71 1.34
CA LEU A 357 8.41 18.02 0.05
C LEU A 357 7.02 18.09 -0.56
N TYR A 358 6.97 18.46 -1.83
CA TYR A 358 5.76 18.41 -2.68
C TYR A 358 6.02 17.54 -3.89
N VAL A 359 4.99 16.86 -4.36
CA VAL A 359 5.12 15.91 -5.47
C VAL A 359 4.08 16.18 -6.53
N ARG A 360 4.48 16.12 -7.80
CA ARG A 360 3.57 16.09 -8.95
C ARG A 360 3.96 15.02 -9.97
N GLY A 361 3.04 14.66 -10.82
CA GLY A 361 3.25 13.70 -11.91
C GLY A 361 2.05 12.82 -12.17
N THR A 362 2.24 11.81 -13.01
CA THR A 362 1.20 10.84 -13.36
C THR A 362 0.79 9.93 -12.20
N SER A 363 1.66 9.78 -11.21
CA SER A 363 1.41 9.01 -9.99
C SER A 363 0.46 9.68 -8.98
N LEU A 364 0.13 10.98 -9.16
CA LEU A 364 -0.83 11.64 -8.28
C LEU A 364 -2.19 10.94 -8.28
N SER A 365 -2.75 10.77 -7.07
CA SER A 365 -4.15 10.36 -6.89
C SER A 365 -5.10 11.43 -7.42
N LEU A 366 -6.37 11.06 -7.59
CA LEU A 366 -7.44 12.01 -7.93
C LEU A 366 -7.97 12.77 -6.70
N GLY A 367 -7.30 12.63 -5.56
CA GLY A 367 -7.68 13.21 -4.27
C GLY A 367 -8.38 12.22 -3.35
N TYR A 368 -9.07 12.75 -2.33
CA TYR A 368 -9.78 11.94 -1.36
C TYR A 368 -11.23 11.70 -1.79
N TYR A 369 -11.62 10.43 -1.79
CA TYR A 369 -12.94 9.99 -2.21
C TYR A 369 -14.03 10.59 -1.32
N ASN A 370 -15.01 11.26 -1.94
CA ASN A 370 -16.10 11.97 -1.28
C ASN A 370 -15.67 13.08 -0.29
N ASP A 371 -14.42 13.56 -0.36
CA ASP A 371 -13.92 14.63 0.53
C ASP A 371 -13.18 15.72 -0.27
N LYS A 372 -13.94 16.62 -0.85
CA LYS A 372 -13.42 17.72 -1.68
C LYS A 372 -12.62 18.74 -0.87
N GLU A 373 -12.99 18.95 0.39
CA GLU A 373 -12.32 19.96 1.22
C GLU A 373 -10.93 19.50 1.64
N LYS A 374 -10.79 18.25 2.12
CA LYS A 374 -9.47 17.69 2.40
C LYS A 374 -8.63 17.57 1.12
N THR A 375 -9.26 17.24 -0.02
CA THR A 375 -8.55 17.23 -1.30
C THR A 375 -7.92 18.58 -1.62
N LYS A 376 -8.68 19.70 -1.51
CA LYS A 376 -8.15 21.04 -1.75
C LYS A 376 -7.03 21.44 -0.79
N GLN A 377 -7.06 20.94 0.45
CA GLN A 377 -6.02 21.23 1.45
C GLN A 377 -4.71 20.50 1.18
N ALA A 378 -4.81 19.25 0.67
CA ALA A 378 -3.65 18.39 0.42
C ALA A 378 -3.07 18.55 -1.00
N PHE A 379 -3.91 18.90 -1.97
CA PHE A 379 -3.52 19.07 -3.39
C PHE A 379 -3.68 20.53 -3.76
N ILE A 380 -2.55 21.24 -3.81
CA ILE A 380 -2.52 22.69 -4.05
C ILE A 380 -2.04 23.01 -5.45
N GLN A 381 -2.39 24.21 -5.93
CA GLN A 381 -1.81 24.75 -7.17
C GLN A 381 -0.29 24.91 -6.99
N ASN A 382 0.47 24.54 -8.02
CA ASN A 382 1.92 24.76 -8.07
C ASN A 382 2.21 26.27 -7.92
N PRO A 383 2.93 26.70 -6.86
CA PRO A 383 3.18 28.12 -6.60
C PRO A 383 4.18 28.76 -7.58
N LEU A 384 4.85 27.96 -8.41
CA LEU A 384 5.81 28.48 -9.40
C LEU A 384 5.13 29.12 -10.63
N HIS A 385 3.84 28.88 -10.82
CA HIS A 385 3.04 29.50 -11.89
C HIS A 385 1.52 29.37 -11.64
N ASP A 386 0.75 30.15 -12.36
CA ASP A 386 -0.73 30.17 -12.36
C ASP A 386 -1.35 30.05 -13.77
N ASN A 387 -0.54 29.66 -14.76
CA ASN A 387 -0.94 29.63 -16.18
C ASN A 387 -1.98 28.57 -16.48
N TYR A 388 -2.00 27.48 -15.75
CA TYR A 388 -2.95 26.34 -15.86
C TYR A 388 -3.00 25.57 -14.55
N LEU A 389 -4.00 24.71 -14.39
CA LEU A 389 -4.13 23.85 -13.22
C LEU A 389 -2.99 22.82 -13.18
N ASP A 390 -2.06 22.99 -12.24
CA ASP A 390 -0.93 22.10 -12.02
C ASP A 390 -0.88 21.76 -10.53
N LEU A 391 -1.37 20.57 -10.16
CA LEU A 391 -1.53 20.19 -8.77
C LEU A 391 -0.27 19.54 -8.20
N LEU A 392 0.09 19.98 -7.00
CA LEU A 392 1.11 19.37 -6.16
C LEU A 392 0.43 18.70 -4.97
N TYR A 393 0.86 17.49 -4.63
CA TYR A 393 0.53 16.88 -3.35
C TYR A 393 1.51 17.36 -2.27
N LYS A 394 0.96 17.89 -1.19
CA LYS A 394 1.67 18.31 0.01
C LYS A 394 1.94 17.11 0.90
N THR A 395 3.22 16.64 0.98
CA THR A 395 3.52 15.38 1.69
C THR A 395 3.50 15.52 3.22
N GLY A 396 3.85 16.70 3.75
CA GLY A 396 4.10 16.92 5.17
C GLY A 396 5.48 16.45 5.62
N ASP A 397 6.31 15.92 4.73
CA ASP A 397 7.66 15.43 5.07
C ASP A 397 8.71 16.52 4.86
N ILE A 398 9.63 16.66 5.83
CA ILE A 398 10.74 17.63 5.79
C ILE A 398 11.97 16.98 5.17
N VAL A 399 12.49 17.60 4.13
CA VAL A 399 13.63 17.09 3.36
C VAL A 399 14.71 18.15 3.13
N SER A 400 15.90 17.73 2.72
CA SER A 400 16.93 18.59 2.14
C SER A 400 17.71 17.86 1.05
N TYR A 401 18.37 18.59 0.16
CA TYR A 401 19.29 18.01 -0.80
C TYR A 401 20.69 17.80 -0.19
N ASN A 402 21.32 16.67 -0.53
CA ASN A 402 22.73 16.41 -0.24
C ASN A 402 23.62 16.90 -1.42
N GLU A 403 24.93 16.73 -1.28
CA GLU A 403 25.95 17.12 -2.28
C GLU A 403 25.83 16.37 -3.60
N PHE A 404 25.12 15.23 -3.64
CA PHE A 404 24.88 14.43 -4.84
C PHE A 404 23.55 14.75 -5.52
N GLY A 405 22.79 15.68 -4.94
CA GLY A 405 21.44 16.05 -5.42
C GLY A 405 20.36 15.02 -5.05
N ASP A 406 20.63 14.12 -4.11
CA ASP A 406 19.64 13.21 -3.55
C ASP A 406 18.92 13.87 -2.37
N LEU A 407 17.67 13.53 -2.17
CA LEU A 407 16.88 13.99 -1.02
C LEU A 407 17.17 13.14 0.22
N LEU A 408 17.36 13.82 1.34
CA LEU A 408 17.41 13.27 2.69
C LEU A 408 16.09 13.62 3.39
N CYS A 409 15.43 12.64 4.03
CA CYS A 409 14.20 12.86 4.77
C CYS A 409 14.48 12.89 6.28
N TYR A 410 13.95 13.92 6.97
CA TYR A 410 14.14 14.14 8.41
C TYR A 410 12.92 13.79 9.25
N GLY A 411 11.85 13.31 8.60
CA GLY A 411 10.57 12.99 9.23
C GLY A 411 9.50 14.02 8.90
N ARG A 412 8.43 14.02 9.68
CA ARG A 412 7.22 14.79 9.39
C ARG A 412 7.15 16.10 10.16
N ALA A 413 6.49 17.08 9.55
CA ALA A 413 6.15 18.36 10.19
C ALA A 413 4.91 18.23 11.11
N ASP A 414 4.13 17.16 10.99
CA ASP A 414 2.90 16.92 11.74
C ASP A 414 3.03 15.69 12.69
N ASN A 415 1.93 15.37 13.41
CA ASN A 415 1.87 14.26 14.37
C ASN A 415 1.57 12.90 13.74
N GLN A 416 1.67 12.78 12.42
CA GLN A 416 1.50 11.50 11.73
C GLN A 416 2.76 10.65 11.87
N ILE A 417 2.58 9.37 12.13
CA ILE A 417 3.69 8.42 12.29
C ILE A 417 3.59 7.28 11.28
N LYS A 418 4.71 6.63 11.04
CA LYS A 418 4.79 5.33 10.36
C LYS A 418 5.27 4.30 11.37
N TYR A 419 4.44 3.28 11.64
CA TYR A 419 4.73 2.27 12.66
C TYR A 419 4.35 0.87 12.16
N MET A 420 5.32 -0.03 12.10
CA MET A 420 5.17 -1.39 11.58
C MET A 420 4.55 -1.45 10.18
N GLY A 421 4.94 -0.52 9.31
CA GLY A 421 4.40 -0.37 7.95
C GLY A 421 3.06 0.36 7.86
N HIS A 422 2.45 0.72 8.99
CA HIS A 422 1.17 1.43 9.03
C HIS A 422 1.37 2.93 9.14
N ARG A 423 0.60 3.69 8.36
CA ARG A 423 0.48 5.14 8.49
C ARG A 423 -0.60 5.46 9.52
N ILE A 424 -0.24 6.08 10.62
CA ILE A 424 -1.10 6.32 11.77
C ILE A 424 -1.16 7.80 12.09
N GLU A 425 -2.37 8.35 12.19
CA GLU A 425 -2.64 9.65 12.77
C GLU A 425 -2.80 9.49 14.28
N LEU A 426 -1.89 10.03 15.08
CA LEU A 426 -2.04 9.97 16.54
C LEU A 426 -3.35 10.60 17.01
N GLY A 427 -3.82 11.66 16.33
CA GLY A 427 -5.11 12.28 16.60
C GLY A 427 -6.33 11.36 16.41
N GLU A 428 -6.26 10.32 15.57
CA GLU A 428 -7.33 9.31 15.47
C GLU A 428 -7.42 8.50 16.76
N ILE A 429 -6.27 8.10 17.32
CA ILE A 429 -6.21 7.37 18.59
C ILE A 429 -6.73 8.25 19.73
N GLU A 430 -6.28 9.50 19.80
CA GLU A 430 -6.70 10.49 20.80
C GLU A 430 -8.22 10.73 20.75
N SER A 431 -8.77 10.89 19.54
CA SER A 431 -10.21 11.08 19.34
C SER A 431 -11.03 9.91 19.91
N VAL A 432 -10.59 8.68 19.66
CA VAL A 432 -11.28 7.48 20.20
C VAL A 432 -11.12 7.40 21.70
N ILE A 433 -9.94 7.66 22.26
CA ILE A 433 -9.71 7.65 23.72
C ILE A 433 -10.53 8.74 24.41
N ASN A 434 -10.58 9.95 23.85
CA ASN A 434 -11.38 11.07 24.35
C ASN A 434 -12.90 10.81 24.30
N SER A 435 -13.37 9.83 23.50
CA SER A 435 -14.78 9.42 23.51
C SER A 435 -15.16 8.57 24.72
N HIS A 436 -14.21 8.13 25.55
CA HIS A 436 -14.51 7.43 26.80
C HIS A 436 -15.03 8.39 27.85
N ALA A 437 -16.17 8.04 28.51
CA ALA A 437 -16.89 8.94 29.42
C ALA A 437 -16.06 9.47 30.60
N SER A 438 -15.10 8.70 31.08
CA SER A 438 -14.23 9.08 32.22
C SER A 438 -12.96 9.82 31.80
N VAL A 439 -12.68 10.01 30.50
CA VAL A 439 -11.50 10.73 30.02
C VAL A 439 -11.85 12.21 29.83
N LYS A 440 -11.04 13.09 30.43
CA LYS A 440 -11.15 14.55 30.24
C LYS A 440 -10.33 15.02 29.05
N ASN A 441 -9.12 14.48 28.88
CA ASN A 441 -8.23 14.79 27.78
C ASN A 441 -7.21 13.66 27.57
N SER A 442 -6.69 13.53 26.35
CA SER A 442 -5.61 12.60 26.03
C SER A 442 -4.67 13.16 24.97
N ALA A 443 -3.42 12.72 25.02
CA ALA A 443 -2.41 12.99 24.00
C ALA A 443 -1.57 11.74 23.77
N CYS A 444 -1.26 11.45 22.51
CA CYS A 444 -0.42 10.33 22.12
C CYS A 444 0.94 10.81 21.60
N ILE A 445 1.98 10.11 21.97
CA ILE A 445 3.32 10.30 21.40
C ILE A 445 3.85 8.98 20.87
N PHE A 446 4.79 9.08 19.95
CA PHE A 446 5.53 7.94 19.42
C PHE A 446 7.02 8.11 19.71
N LYS A 447 7.63 7.09 20.30
CA LYS A 447 9.08 7.05 20.52
C LYS A 447 9.66 5.74 19.97
N GLU A 448 9.39 4.61 20.57
CA GLU A 448 9.63 3.26 20.06
C GLU A 448 8.29 2.53 19.86
N ASP A 449 7.32 2.94 20.66
CA ASP A 449 5.93 2.48 20.64
C ASP A 449 5.00 3.69 20.79
N ILE A 450 3.72 3.47 20.53
CA ILE A 450 2.69 4.47 20.80
C ILE A 450 2.42 4.48 22.31
N ILE A 451 2.54 5.65 22.91
CA ILE A 451 2.28 5.90 24.35
C ILE A 451 1.16 6.92 24.43
N CYS A 452 0.12 6.60 25.19
CA CYS A 452 -0.98 7.51 25.45
C CYS A 452 -0.91 8.06 26.87
N PHE A 453 -0.93 9.38 27.00
CA PHE A 453 -1.17 10.08 28.25
C PHE A 453 -2.66 10.43 28.32
N TYR A 454 -3.27 10.32 29.49
CA TYR A 454 -4.70 10.66 29.65
C TYR A 454 -4.99 11.24 31.03
N GLU A 455 -5.97 12.16 31.09
CA GLU A 455 -6.48 12.76 32.31
C GLU A 455 -7.84 12.10 32.67
N SER A 456 -7.91 11.52 33.84
CA SER A 456 -9.13 10.87 34.38
C SER A 456 -9.07 10.82 35.89
N GLU A 457 -10.22 10.80 36.56
CA GLU A 457 -10.30 10.60 38.02
C GLU A 457 -9.94 9.17 38.42
N GLU A 458 -10.20 8.18 37.57
CA GLU A 458 -9.93 6.76 37.79
C GLU A 458 -8.91 6.17 36.79
N GLU A 459 -8.32 5.04 37.14
CA GLU A 459 -7.54 4.24 36.18
C GLU A 459 -8.49 3.51 35.22
N ILE A 460 -8.18 3.56 33.91
CA ILE A 460 -9.03 3.00 32.88
C ILE A 460 -8.28 1.86 32.17
N ASN A 461 -8.94 0.72 32.02
CA ASN A 461 -8.45 -0.36 31.16
C ASN A 461 -8.92 -0.12 29.71
N PHE A 462 -8.10 0.55 28.92
CA PHE A 462 -8.43 0.88 27.54
C PHE A 462 -8.44 -0.31 26.58
N LYS A 463 -7.80 -1.45 26.92
CA LYS A 463 -7.67 -2.57 25.97
C LYS A 463 -9.04 -3.08 25.50
N ASP A 464 -9.97 -3.25 26.42
CA ASP A 464 -11.32 -3.72 26.08
C ASP A 464 -12.15 -2.66 25.37
N PHE A 465 -11.93 -1.39 25.71
CA PHE A 465 -12.64 -0.26 25.07
C PHE A 465 -12.19 -0.03 23.64
N LEU A 466 -10.89 -0.24 23.34
CA LEU A 466 -10.28 0.08 22.03
C LEU A 466 -10.36 -1.06 21.02
N LYS A 467 -10.43 -2.33 21.47
CA LYS A 467 -10.35 -3.51 20.58
C LYS A 467 -11.39 -3.54 19.45
N ASP A 468 -12.58 -2.99 19.72
CA ASP A 468 -13.70 -2.95 18.77
C ASP A 468 -13.77 -1.64 17.98
N LYS A 469 -12.89 -0.67 18.27
CA LYS A 469 -12.85 0.68 17.71
C LYS A 469 -11.62 0.96 16.84
N LEU A 470 -10.46 0.48 17.25
CA LEU A 470 -9.20 0.71 16.56
C LEU A 470 -8.57 -0.61 16.09
N PRO A 471 -7.91 -0.63 14.93
CA PRO A 471 -7.04 -1.73 14.53
C PRO A 471 -5.97 -2.00 15.59
N SER A 472 -5.58 -3.24 15.75
CA SER A 472 -4.65 -3.66 16.81
C SER A 472 -3.30 -2.92 16.79
N TYR A 473 -2.81 -2.55 15.61
CA TYR A 473 -1.56 -1.82 15.43
C TYR A 473 -1.65 -0.34 15.86
N MET A 474 -2.85 0.21 16.04
CA MET A 474 -3.08 1.58 16.54
C MET A 474 -3.27 1.64 18.05
N ILE A 475 -3.44 0.51 18.72
CA ILE A 475 -3.67 0.49 20.17
C ILE A 475 -2.37 0.80 20.90
N PRO A 476 -2.29 1.88 21.73
CA PRO A 476 -1.10 2.19 22.51
C PRO A 476 -0.67 1.01 23.38
N LYS A 477 0.63 0.76 23.46
CA LYS A 477 1.17 -0.26 24.36
C LYS A 477 1.17 0.19 25.81
N ASN A 478 1.35 1.49 26.02
CA ASN A 478 1.42 2.09 27.34
C ASN A 478 0.39 3.20 27.49
N PHE A 479 -0.34 3.19 28.61
CA PHE A 479 -1.27 4.23 29.03
C PHE A 479 -0.77 4.82 30.32
N ILE A 480 -0.56 6.14 30.35
CA ILE A 480 -0.03 6.86 31.50
C ILE A 480 -1.07 7.88 31.96
N LYS A 481 -1.61 7.66 33.15
CA LYS A 481 -2.55 8.59 33.75
C LYS A 481 -1.80 9.82 34.24
N LEU A 482 -2.36 11.00 33.95
CA LEU A 482 -1.91 12.28 34.48
C LEU A 482 -2.97 12.85 35.40
N ASP A 483 -2.55 13.59 36.42
CA ASP A 483 -3.48 14.31 37.31
C ASP A 483 -4.06 15.54 36.58
N GLN A 484 -3.28 16.16 35.71
CA GLN A 484 -3.66 17.28 34.85
C GLN A 484 -2.74 17.36 33.63
N PHE A 485 -3.30 17.77 32.49
CA PHE A 485 -2.57 18.07 31.25
C PHE A 485 -1.97 19.44 31.30
#